data_bbb9c7de4f573812976e73fab6e88698
#
_entry.id   bbb9c7de4f573812976e73fab6e88698
#
_cell.length_a   1.000
_cell.length_b   1.000
_cell.length_c   1.000
_cell.angle_alpha   90.00
_cell.angle_beta   90.00
_cell.angle_gamma   90.00
#
_symmetry.space_group_name_H-M   'P 1'
#
loop_
_entity.id
_entity.type
_entity.pdbx_description
1 polymer ?
#
loop_
_entity_poly.entity_id
_entity_poly.type
_entity_poly.pdbx_seq_one_letter_code
_entity_poly.pdbx_strand_id
1 'polypeptide(L)'
;LCDLVIKARGEGWSRSRLIEEAVNIPGVYAPSLYTHDANGVLTPLKPDLPTPGRRIVADFDKAAYPEKPVAPFGAVHNRLSLEIARGCTRGCRFCQAGVLYRPARERSLPNLEKILENCLNDTGFDDVSFLALSTGDFSALKTLFLGTMDRCEAEQISVSLPSLRVGSIDDDIMRRLAGIRRTGATLA
;
A
#
# COMPACT_ATOMS: atom_id res chain seq x y z
N LEU A 1 5.91 3.34 -17.68
CA LEU A 1 5.91 1.99 -18.27
C LEU A 1 4.74 1.81 -19.24
N CYS A 2 3.52 2.21 -18.88
CA CYS A 2 2.35 2.12 -19.78
C CYS A 2 2.59 2.83 -21.11
N ASP A 3 3.10 4.06 -21.08
CA ASP A 3 3.41 4.84 -22.30
C ASP A 3 4.43 4.13 -23.19
N LEU A 4 5.45 3.51 -22.57
CA LEU A 4 6.43 2.71 -23.31
C LEU A 4 5.78 1.51 -24.01
N VAL A 5 4.86 0.82 -23.34
CA VAL A 5 4.14 -0.32 -23.91
C VAL A 5 3.23 0.12 -25.07
N ILE A 6 2.54 1.26 -24.91
CA ILE A 6 1.69 1.83 -25.97
C ILE A 6 2.54 2.17 -27.19
N LYS A 7 3.68 2.87 -26.99
CA LYS A 7 4.63 3.19 -28.04
C LYS A 7 5.15 1.92 -28.74
N ALA A 8 5.60 0.95 -27.96
CA ALA A 8 6.14 -0.30 -28.50
C ALA A 8 5.13 -1.06 -29.38
N ARG A 9 3.85 -1.07 -28.98
CA ARG A 9 2.77 -1.66 -29.77
C ARG A 9 2.51 -0.88 -31.07
N GLY A 10 2.49 0.45 -30.99
CA GLY A 10 2.28 1.30 -32.17
C GLY A 10 3.42 1.20 -33.19
N GLU A 11 4.64 0.98 -32.74
CA GLU A 11 5.84 0.87 -33.58
C GLU A 11 6.26 -0.58 -33.91
N GLY A 12 5.49 -1.58 -33.46
CA GLY A 12 5.75 -2.99 -33.75
C GLY A 12 7.04 -3.53 -33.13
N TRP A 13 7.41 -3.08 -31.93
CA TRP A 13 8.64 -3.55 -31.26
C TRP A 13 8.55 -5.03 -30.89
N SER A 14 9.68 -5.71 -30.99
CA SER A 14 9.82 -7.03 -30.40
C SER A 14 9.76 -6.97 -28.86
N ARG A 15 9.38 -8.09 -28.24
CA ARG A 15 9.39 -8.21 -26.77
C ARG A 15 10.78 -7.93 -26.18
N SER A 16 11.84 -8.40 -26.83
CA SER A 16 13.22 -8.19 -26.38
C SER A 16 13.56 -6.71 -26.35
N ARG A 17 13.24 -5.97 -27.42
CA ARG A 17 13.46 -4.52 -27.48
C ARG A 17 12.67 -3.78 -26.40
N LEU A 18 11.41 -4.13 -26.18
CA LEU A 18 10.59 -3.54 -25.11
C LEU A 18 11.21 -3.74 -23.74
N ILE A 19 11.72 -4.94 -23.45
CA ILE A 19 12.38 -5.26 -22.17
C ILE A 19 13.68 -4.48 -22.00
N GLU A 20 14.53 -4.39 -23.03
CA GLU A 20 15.77 -3.62 -23.01
C GLU A 20 15.53 -2.11 -22.78
N GLU A 21 14.49 -1.57 -23.37
CA GLU A 21 14.09 -0.16 -23.14
C GLU A 21 13.46 0.05 -21.75
N ALA A 22 12.68 -0.92 -21.26
CA ALA A 22 11.97 -0.81 -19.99
C ALA A 22 12.90 -0.71 -18.78
N VAL A 23 14.07 -1.38 -18.80
CA VAL A 23 15.02 -1.33 -17.68
C VAL A 23 15.70 0.03 -17.51
N ASN A 24 15.62 0.90 -18.49
CA ASN A 24 16.09 2.29 -18.39
C ASN A 24 15.12 3.16 -17.57
N ILE A 25 13.92 2.67 -17.29
CA ILE A 25 12.97 3.36 -16.41
C ILE A 25 13.38 3.05 -14.96
N PRO A 26 13.71 4.07 -14.14
CA PRO A 26 14.09 3.86 -12.75
C PRO A 26 13.08 3.03 -11.96
N GLY A 27 13.53 1.95 -11.32
CA GLY A 27 12.70 1.03 -10.55
C GLY A 27 12.15 -0.16 -11.33
N VAL A 28 12.45 -0.26 -12.64
CA VAL A 28 12.11 -1.45 -13.43
C VAL A 28 13.27 -2.44 -13.37
N TYR A 29 12.93 -3.70 -13.12
CA TYR A 29 13.85 -4.84 -13.13
C TYR A 29 13.34 -5.90 -14.09
N ALA A 30 14.18 -6.35 -15.00
CA ALA A 30 13.87 -7.44 -15.94
C ALA A 30 14.82 -8.63 -15.67
N PRO A 31 14.35 -9.70 -14.99
CA PRO A 31 15.20 -10.82 -14.59
C PRO A 31 16.02 -11.44 -15.74
N SER A 32 15.50 -11.42 -16.98
CA SER A 32 16.16 -11.96 -18.15
C SER A 32 17.43 -11.22 -18.59
N LEU A 33 17.68 -10.03 -18.06
CA LEU A 33 18.86 -9.20 -18.38
C LEU A 33 19.93 -9.22 -17.31
N TYR A 34 19.71 -9.95 -16.20
CA TYR A 34 20.61 -10.02 -15.06
C TYR A 34 20.82 -11.48 -14.63
N THR A 35 21.91 -11.72 -13.94
CA THR A 35 22.22 -12.98 -13.27
C THR A 35 22.67 -12.71 -11.83
N HIS A 36 22.90 -13.76 -11.05
CA HIS A 36 23.48 -13.63 -9.73
C HIS A 36 24.84 -14.33 -9.72
N ASP A 37 25.82 -13.69 -9.09
CA ASP A 37 27.12 -14.33 -8.84
C ASP A 37 27.03 -15.40 -7.73
N ALA A 38 28.13 -16.06 -7.41
CA ALA A 38 28.21 -17.08 -6.38
C ALA A 38 27.84 -16.57 -4.97
N ASN A 39 27.91 -15.25 -4.75
CA ASN A 39 27.53 -14.61 -3.48
C ASN A 39 26.09 -14.08 -3.49
N GLY A 40 25.34 -14.30 -4.57
CA GLY A 40 23.97 -13.81 -4.74
C GLY A 40 23.88 -12.33 -5.13
N VAL A 41 25.00 -11.71 -5.52
CA VAL A 41 25.01 -10.31 -5.99
C VAL A 41 24.48 -10.24 -7.41
N LEU A 42 23.55 -9.33 -7.64
CA LEU A 42 22.95 -9.12 -8.94
C LEU A 42 23.95 -8.51 -9.92
N THR A 43 24.16 -9.18 -11.05
CA THR A 43 25.13 -8.77 -12.08
C THR A 43 24.40 -8.62 -13.42
N PRO A 44 24.60 -7.52 -14.15
CA PRO A 44 24.03 -7.35 -15.50
C PRO A 44 24.70 -8.29 -16.51
N LEU A 45 23.92 -8.81 -17.44
CA LEU A 45 24.42 -9.64 -18.54
C LEU A 45 25.13 -8.81 -19.63
N LYS A 46 24.89 -7.50 -19.69
CA LYS A 46 25.55 -6.54 -20.57
C LYS A 46 26.10 -5.37 -19.74
N PRO A 47 27.31 -4.84 -20.05
CA PRO A 47 27.96 -3.82 -19.21
C PRO A 47 27.21 -2.49 -19.10
N ASP A 48 26.42 -2.15 -20.09
CA ASP A 48 25.63 -0.91 -20.21
C ASP A 48 24.27 -0.94 -19.55
N LEU A 49 23.87 -2.10 -18.97
CA LEU A 49 22.59 -2.19 -18.27
C LEU A 49 22.64 -1.47 -16.92
N PRO A 50 21.60 -0.72 -16.57
CA PRO A 50 21.55 0.01 -15.30
C PRO A 50 21.44 -0.94 -14.11
N THR A 51 22.03 -0.57 -12.97
CA THR A 51 21.79 -1.29 -11.71
C THR A 51 20.34 -1.02 -11.26
N PRO A 52 19.52 -2.07 -11.07
CA PRO A 52 18.14 -1.89 -10.63
C PRO A 52 18.06 -1.25 -9.24
N GLY A 53 17.33 -0.16 -9.13
CA GLY A 53 17.13 0.56 -7.86
C GLY A 53 15.65 0.68 -7.50
N ARG A 54 15.33 0.67 -6.22
CA ARG A 54 13.95 0.85 -5.78
C ARG A 54 13.51 2.30 -5.97
N ARG A 55 12.28 2.48 -6.44
CA ARG A 55 11.59 3.78 -6.43
C ARG A 55 10.87 3.96 -5.09
N ILE A 56 11.16 5.04 -4.41
CA ILE A 56 10.59 5.37 -3.11
C ILE A 56 9.89 6.72 -3.26
N VAL A 57 8.62 6.79 -2.86
CA VAL A 57 7.90 8.06 -2.77
C VAL A 57 8.46 8.83 -1.59
N ALA A 58 9.12 9.97 -1.84
CA ALA A 58 9.80 10.74 -0.81
C ALA A 58 8.81 11.44 0.14
N ASP A 59 7.76 12.02 -0.42
CA ASP A 59 6.70 12.69 0.32
C ASP A 59 5.41 11.86 0.19
N PHE A 60 5.08 11.12 1.25
CA PHE A 60 3.96 10.20 1.20
C PHE A 60 2.60 10.92 1.28
N ASP A 61 2.54 12.10 1.87
CA ASP A 61 1.34 12.91 1.90
C ASP A 61 0.92 13.41 0.51
N LYS A 62 1.91 13.61 -0.38
CA LYS A 62 1.65 13.99 -1.77
C LYS A 62 1.43 12.81 -2.71
N ALA A 63 1.56 11.56 -2.20
CA ALA A 63 1.28 10.40 -3.03
C ALA A 63 -0.19 10.39 -3.46
N ALA A 64 -0.42 10.24 -4.75
CA ALA A 64 -1.76 10.18 -5.32
C ALA A 64 -2.59 9.04 -4.69
N TYR A 65 -3.86 9.30 -4.49
CA TYR A 65 -4.86 8.33 -4.07
C TYR A 65 -6.11 8.48 -4.95
N PRO A 66 -6.94 7.42 -5.08
CA PRO A 66 -8.19 7.54 -5.80
C PRO A 66 -9.18 8.37 -4.99
N GLU A 67 -9.56 9.56 -5.49
CA GLU A 67 -10.46 10.48 -4.79
C GLU A 67 -11.90 9.95 -4.73
N LYS A 68 -12.34 9.27 -5.79
CA LYS A 68 -13.69 8.71 -5.93
C LYS A 68 -13.62 7.25 -6.39
N PRO A 69 -13.14 6.34 -5.55
CA PRO A 69 -13.07 4.94 -5.93
C PRO A 69 -14.47 4.36 -6.09
N VAL A 70 -14.69 3.66 -7.19
CA VAL A 70 -15.93 2.95 -7.48
C VAL A 70 -15.63 1.46 -7.52
N ALA A 71 -16.28 0.69 -6.64
CA ALA A 71 -16.17 -0.75 -6.67
C ALA A 71 -16.91 -1.32 -7.88
N PRO A 72 -16.30 -2.19 -8.69
CA PRO A 72 -17.01 -2.89 -9.75
C PRO A 72 -18.05 -3.83 -9.13
N PHE A 73 -19.12 -4.11 -9.88
CA PHE A 73 -20.13 -5.09 -9.45
C PHE A 73 -19.47 -6.45 -9.14
N GLY A 74 -19.78 -7.01 -7.98
CA GLY A 74 -19.22 -8.29 -7.55
C GLY A 74 -17.79 -8.20 -6.97
N ALA A 75 -17.32 -7.01 -6.57
CA ALA A 75 -16.04 -6.86 -5.88
C ALA A 75 -16.01 -7.70 -4.60
N VAL A 76 -14.94 -8.47 -4.42
CA VAL A 76 -14.72 -9.30 -3.21
C VAL A 76 -14.58 -8.42 -1.95
N HIS A 77 -13.96 -7.24 -2.11
CA HIS A 77 -13.76 -6.26 -1.07
C HIS A 77 -14.43 -4.93 -1.46
N ASN A 78 -15.71 -4.80 -1.14
CA ASN A 78 -16.46 -3.57 -1.33
C ASN A 78 -16.28 -2.66 -0.11
N ARG A 79 -15.13 -1.99 -0.03
CA ARG A 79 -14.77 -1.12 1.08
C ARG A 79 -13.80 -0.03 0.67
N LEU A 80 -13.82 1.08 1.38
CA LEU A 80 -12.82 2.13 1.25
C LEU A 80 -11.52 1.67 1.93
N SER A 81 -10.45 1.51 1.15
CA SER A 81 -9.12 1.20 1.68
C SER A 81 -8.31 2.48 1.87
N LEU A 82 -8.13 2.90 3.13
CA LEU A 82 -7.36 4.07 3.51
C LEU A 82 -5.89 3.66 3.77
N GLU A 83 -4.99 3.95 2.84
CA GLU A 83 -3.55 3.66 3.00
C GLU A 83 -2.92 4.64 4.00
N ILE A 84 -2.75 4.21 5.25
CA ILE A 84 -2.22 5.02 6.35
C ILE A 84 -0.69 5.03 6.39
N ALA A 85 -0.06 3.92 6.00
CA ALA A 85 1.39 3.78 6.00
C ALA A 85 1.86 2.83 4.91
N ARG A 86 3.09 3.03 4.46
CA ARG A 86 3.77 2.17 3.49
C ARG A 86 5.15 1.78 4.00
N GLY A 87 5.48 0.50 3.87
CA GLY A 87 6.69 -0.08 4.44
C GLY A 87 6.46 -0.66 5.83
N CYS A 88 7.47 -1.33 6.37
CA CYS A 88 7.43 -1.93 7.70
C CYS A 88 8.82 -1.90 8.33
N THR A 89 8.91 -1.57 9.61
CA THR A 89 10.17 -1.54 10.38
C THR A 89 10.47 -2.87 11.07
N ARG A 90 9.51 -3.81 11.06
CA ARG A 90 9.66 -5.10 11.74
C ARG A 90 10.59 -6.03 10.97
N GLY A 91 11.30 -6.87 11.70
CA GLY A 91 12.26 -7.84 11.15
C GLY A 91 11.75 -9.28 11.23
N CYS A 92 10.48 -9.53 10.95
CA CYS A 92 9.91 -10.88 11.00
C CYS A 92 10.67 -11.80 10.05
N ARG A 93 11.20 -12.93 10.54
CA ARG A 93 12.10 -13.82 9.79
C ARG A 93 11.45 -14.44 8.56
N PHE A 94 10.13 -14.59 8.56
CA PHE A 94 9.37 -15.15 7.44
C PHE A 94 8.93 -14.10 6.41
N CYS A 95 9.04 -12.79 6.72
CA CYS A 95 8.40 -11.73 5.95
C CYS A 95 9.41 -10.94 5.12
N GLN A 96 9.32 -11.05 3.80
CA GLN A 96 10.15 -10.29 2.86
C GLN A 96 9.75 -8.80 2.80
N ALA A 97 8.49 -8.47 3.09
CA ALA A 97 7.97 -7.11 2.99
C ALA A 97 8.72 -6.10 3.89
N GLY A 98 9.14 -6.53 5.09
CA GLY A 98 9.94 -5.71 6.01
C GLY A 98 11.33 -5.33 5.47
N VAL A 99 11.82 -6.00 4.43
CA VAL A 99 13.08 -5.67 3.74
C VAL A 99 12.80 -4.87 2.47
N LEU A 100 11.87 -5.34 1.64
CA LEU A 100 11.60 -4.76 0.31
C LEU A 100 10.96 -3.36 0.36
N TYR A 101 10.14 -3.08 1.37
CA TYR A 101 9.37 -1.83 1.44
C TYR A 101 9.90 -0.81 2.44
N ARG A 102 11.13 -0.95 2.92
CA ARG A 102 11.80 0.10 3.72
C ARG A 102 12.15 1.32 2.86
N PRO A 103 12.15 2.52 3.47
CA PRO A 103 11.78 2.87 4.83
C PRO A 103 10.26 2.83 5.05
N ALA A 104 9.82 2.69 6.32
CA ALA A 104 8.42 2.92 6.67
C ALA A 104 8.12 4.42 6.54
N ARG A 105 6.97 4.73 5.97
CA ARG A 105 6.49 6.11 5.76
C ARG A 105 5.02 6.14 6.11
N GLU A 106 4.62 7.16 6.82
CA GLU A 106 3.25 7.37 7.26
C GLU A 106 2.65 8.60 6.58
N ARG A 107 1.33 8.59 6.38
CA ARG A 107 0.60 9.81 6.05
C ARG A 107 0.32 10.58 7.33
N SER A 108 0.31 11.91 7.23
CA SER A 108 -0.08 12.76 8.35
C SER A 108 -1.57 12.61 8.67
N LEU A 109 -1.94 12.83 9.94
CA LEU A 109 -3.33 12.80 10.35
C LEU A 109 -4.22 13.75 9.53
N PRO A 110 -3.86 15.03 9.32
CA PRO A 110 -4.69 15.93 8.52
C PRO A 110 -4.90 15.46 7.07
N ASN A 111 -3.89 14.78 6.50
CA ASN A 111 -4.01 14.22 5.16
C ASN A 111 -4.98 13.03 5.15
N LEU A 112 -4.88 12.13 6.14
CA LEU A 112 -5.76 10.97 6.27
C LEU A 112 -7.20 11.37 6.53
N GLU A 113 -7.45 12.35 7.41
CA GLU A 113 -8.77 12.89 7.70
C GLU A 113 -9.42 13.47 6.43
N LYS A 114 -8.66 14.27 5.67
CA LYS A 114 -9.12 14.82 4.39
C LYS A 114 -9.46 13.73 3.37
N ILE A 115 -8.61 12.71 3.23
CA ILE A 115 -8.85 11.59 2.31
C ILE A 115 -10.11 10.84 2.71
N LEU A 116 -10.25 10.52 4.01
CA LEU A 116 -11.39 9.81 4.55
C LEU A 116 -12.70 10.59 4.29
N GLU A 117 -12.69 11.88 4.63
CA GLU A 117 -13.84 12.75 4.43
C GLU A 117 -14.26 12.81 2.97
N ASN A 118 -13.34 13.11 2.06
CA ASN A 118 -13.62 13.21 0.63
C ASN A 118 -14.16 11.88 0.08
N CYS A 119 -13.49 10.77 0.40
CA CYS A 119 -13.89 9.47 -0.13
C CYS A 119 -15.25 9.02 0.41
N LEU A 120 -15.56 9.21 1.70
CA LEU A 120 -16.86 8.83 2.26
C LEU A 120 -18.00 9.72 1.73
N ASN A 121 -17.75 11.03 1.55
CA ASN A 121 -18.77 11.93 1.02
C ASN A 121 -19.10 11.64 -0.45
N ASP A 122 -18.12 11.22 -1.23
CA ASP A 122 -18.21 11.05 -2.68
C ASP A 122 -18.51 9.62 -3.13
N THR A 123 -18.53 8.66 -2.18
CA THR A 123 -18.78 7.24 -2.47
C THR A 123 -19.88 6.68 -1.55
N GLY A 124 -20.39 5.52 -1.85
CA GLY A 124 -21.39 4.85 -1.02
C GLY A 124 -20.80 3.71 -0.18
N PHE A 125 -19.50 3.75 0.17
CA PHE A 125 -18.92 2.70 1.00
C PHE A 125 -19.42 2.76 2.44
N ASP A 126 -19.84 1.60 2.96
CA ASP A 126 -20.25 1.36 4.33
C ASP A 126 -19.21 0.57 5.15
N ASP A 127 -17.99 0.43 4.61
CA ASP A 127 -16.85 -0.22 5.26
C ASP A 127 -15.56 0.55 4.94
N VAL A 128 -14.78 0.86 5.95
CA VAL A 128 -13.45 1.48 5.87
C VAL A 128 -12.41 0.52 6.40
N SER A 129 -11.32 0.32 5.67
CA SER A 129 -10.19 -0.50 6.10
C SER A 129 -8.91 0.32 6.11
N PHE A 130 -8.20 0.35 7.23
CA PHE A 130 -6.89 0.97 7.29
C PHE A 130 -5.85 0.04 6.65
N LEU A 131 -5.17 0.54 5.62
CA LEU A 131 -4.23 -0.25 4.85
C LEU A 131 -2.79 0.09 5.23
N ALA A 132 -2.09 -0.89 5.80
CA ALA A 132 -0.65 -0.86 6.06
C ALA A 132 -0.11 -2.30 6.17
N LEU A 133 1.21 -2.48 6.06
CA LEU A 133 1.86 -3.77 6.33
C LEU A 133 1.84 -4.15 7.81
N SER A 134 1.72 -3.18 8.70
CA SER A 134 1.55 -3.36 10.14
C SER A 134 0.74 -2.17 10.67
N THR A 135 -0.58 -2.31 10.66
CA THR A 135 -1.51 -1.24 11.07
C THR A 135 -1.30 -0.84 12.53
N GLY A 136 -1.03 -1.82 13.40
CA GLY A 136 -0.78 -1.58 14.81
C GLY A 136 0.51 -0.80 15.12
N ASP A 137 1.40 -0.63 14.14
CA ASP A 137 2.65 0.13 14.28
C ASP A 137 2.54 1.58 13.77
N PHE A 138 1.39 1.98 13.24
CA PHE A 138 1.15 3.36 12.83
C PHE A 138 1.20 4.29 14.04
N SER A 139 2.05 5.32 13.98
CA SER A 139 2.39 6.15 15.14
C SER A 139 1.20 6.88 15.77
N ALA A 140 0.21 7.26 14.97
CA ALA A 140 -0.99 7.96 15.40
C ALA A 140 -2.26 7.09 15.32
N LEU A 141 -2.14 5.76 15.40
CA LEU A 141 -3.25 4.83 15.22
C LEU A 141 -4.44 5.16 16.11
N LYS A 142 -4.22 5.37 17.40
CA LYS A 142 -5.30 5.63 18.36
C LYS A 142 -6.08 6.89 18.00
N THR A 143 -5.38 7.98 17.71
CA THR A 143 -5.99 9.26 17.36
C THR A 143 -6.79 9.15 16.07
N LEU A 144 -6.20 8.58 15.02
CA LEU A 144 -6.88 8.36 13.75
C LEU A 144 -8.12 7.47 13.92
N PHE A 145 -7.95 6.36 14.62
CA PHE A 145 -9.03 5.39 14.83
C PHE A 145 -10.20 6.01 15.58
N LEU A 146 -9.96 6.68 16.71
CA LEU A 146 -11.03 7.27 17.51
C LEU A 146 -11.76 8.38 16.73
N GLY A 147 -11.04 9.27 16.03
CA GLY A 147 -11.66 10.30 15.20
C GLY A 147 -12.49 9.70 14.04
N THR A 148 -11.98 8.64 13.41
CA THR A 148 -12.74 7.91 12.38
C THR A 148 -14.00 7.27 12.95
N MET A 149 -13.91 6.67 14.14
CA MET A 149 -15.02 5.99 14.78
C MET A 149 -16.16 6.93 15.16
N ASP A 150 -15.86 8.14 15.62
CA ASP A 150 -16.91 9.11 16.00
C ASP A 150 -17.85 9.40 14.82
N ARG A 151 -17.31 9.53 13.61
CA ARG A 151 -18.10 9.66 12.39
C ARG A 151 -18.77 8.35 11.97
N CYS A 152 -17.99 7.28 11.92
CA CYS A 152 -18.46 5.99 11.39
C CYS A 152 -19.58 5.37 12.24
N GLU A 153 -19.57 5.57 13.55
CA GLU A 153 -20.66 5.17 14.43
C GLU A 153 -21.97 5.88 14.10
N ALA A 154 -21.90 7.20 13.87
CA ALA A 154 -23.08 7.98 13.52
C ALA A 154 -23.67 7.60 12.15
N GLU A 155 -22.83 7.26 11.19
CA GLU A 155 -23.22 6.89 9.82
C GLU A 155 -23.38 5.37 9.61
N GLN A 156 -23.21 4.55 10.66
CA GLN A 156 -23.27 3.08 10.64
C GLN A 156 -22.25 2.45 9.66
N ILE A 157 -21.08 3.08 9.52
CA ILE A 157 -19.96 2.62 8.69
C ILE A 157 -19.05 1.72 9.52
N SER A 158 -18.73 0.55 9.01
CA SER A 158 -17.79 -0.39 9.65
C SER A 158 -16.34 0.08 9.49
N VAL A 159 -15.50 -0.14 10.52
CA VAL A 159 -14.05 0.13 10.45
C VAL A 159 -13.28 -1.14 10.73
N SER A 160 -12.37 -1.52 9.84
CA SER A 160 -11.52 -2.69 9.97
C SER A 160 -10.04 -2.33 10.09
N LEU A 161 -9.34 -3.04 10.98
CA LEU A 161 -7.91 -2.91 11.22
C LEU A 161 -7.20 -4.21 10.84
N PRO A 162 -6.81 -4.40 9.59
CA PRO A 162 -6.06 -5.59 9.17
C PRO A 162 -4.59 -5.51 9.62
N SER A 163 -3.89 -6.64 9.54
CA SER A 163 -2.44 -6.72 9.77
C SER A 163 -2.01 -6.23 11.16
N LEU A 164 -2.70 -6.72 12.19
CA LEU A 164 -2.39 -6.45 13.58
C LEU A 164 -1.45 -7.51 14.14
N ARG A 165 -0.57 -7.11 15.04
CA ARG A 165 0.21 -8.05 15.86
C ARG A 165 -0.43 -8.17 17.24
N VAL A 166 -0.26 -9.32 17.86
CA VAL A 166 -0.68 -9.52 19.24
C VAL A 166 -0.07 -8.42 20.15
N GLY A 167 -0.92 -7.74 20.91
CA GLY A 167 -0.51 -6.66 21.81
C GLY A 167 -0.24 -5.31 21.15
N SER A 168 -0.56 -5.13 19.83
CA SER A 168 -0.34 -3.86 19.13
C SER A 168 -1.49 -2.85 19.24
N ILE A 169 -2.60 -3.23 19.82
CA ILE A 169 -3.76 -2.35 20.04
C ILE A 169 -4.20 -2.40 21.50
N ASP A 170 -4.69 -1.27 21.99
CA ASP A 170 -5.16 -1.14 23.37
C ASP A 170 -6.65 -1.53 23.52
N ASP A 171 -7.08 -1.65 24.78
CA ASP A 171 -8.44 -2.08 25.12
C ASP A 171 -9.51 -1.07 24.67
N ASP A 172 -9.16 0.22 24.51
CA ASP A 172 -10.11 1.23 24.04
C ASP A 172 -10.45 1.00 22.59
N ILE A 173 -9.43 0.73 21.75
CA ILE A 173 -9.64 0.39 20.34
C ILE A 173 -10.46 -0.89 20.24
N MET A 174 -10.12 -1.92 21.02
CA MET A 174 -10.84 -3.20 20.99
C MET A 174 -12.32 -3.05 21.37
N ARG A 175 -12.60 -2.28 22.40
CA ARG A 175 -14.00 -2.03 22.84
C ARG A 175 -14.82 -1.31 21.77
N ARG A 176 -14.25 -0.29 21.14
CA ARG A 176 -14.93 0.45 20.07
C ARG A 176 -15.15 -0.38 18.81
N LEU A 177 -14.16 -1.19 18.41
CA LEU A 177 -14.31 -2.12 17.28
C LEU A 177 -15.47 -3.09 17.47
N ALA A 178 -15.70 -3.56 18.68
CA ALA A 178 -16.77 -4.50 18.98
C ALA A 178 -18.18 -3.88 18.95
N GLY A 179 -18.29 -2.55 18.92
CA GLY A 179 -19.56 -1.83 19.09
C GLY A 179 -20.42 -1.69 17.84
N ILE A 180 -19.86 -1.62 16.63
CA ILE A 180 -20.64 -1.27 15.42
C ILE A 180 -21.07 -2.49 14.61
N ARG A 181 -20.19 -3.37 14.26
CA ARG A 181 -20.42 -4.62 13.53
C ARG A 181 -19.40 -5.66 13.99
N ARG A 182 -19.72 -6.94 13.85
CA ARG A 182 -18.71 -8.00 14.03
C ARG A 182 -17.62 -7.85 12.94
N THR A 183 -16.59 -7.11 13.27
CA THR A 183 -15.40 -6.97 12.44
C THR A 183 -14.40 -8.02 12.88
N GLY A 184 -13.90 -8.84 11.95
CA GLY A 184 -12.81 -9.76 12.23
C GLY A 184 -11.49 -9.00 12.36
N ALA A 185 -10.71 -9.24 13.42
CA ALA A 185 -9.32 -8.80 13.49
C ALA A 185 -8.43 -9.89 12.90
N THR A 186 -7.55 -9.54 11.96
CA THR A 186 -6.53 -10.46 11.46
C THR A 186 -5.24 -10.22 12.22
N LEU A 187 -4.86 -11.20 13.02
CA LEU A 187 -3.62 -11.19 13.80
C LEU A 187 -2.54 -12.02 13.11
N ALA A 188 -1.30 -11.51 13.09
CA ALA A 188 -0.12 -12.18 12.57
C ALA A 188 1.03 -12.15 13.59
#